data_0806eadea6ce0773e9aefec3461dc69d
#
_entry.id   0806eadea6ce0773e9aefec3461dc69d
#
_cell.length_a   1.000
_cell.length_b   1.000
_cell.length_c   1.000
_cell.angle_alpha   90.00
_cell.angle_beta   90.00
_cell.angle_gamma   90.00
#
_symmetry.space_group_name_H-M   'P 1'
#
loop_
_entity.id
_entity.type
_entity.pdbx_description
1 polymer ?
#
loop_
_entity_poly.entity_id
_entity_poly.type
_entity_poly.pdbx_seq_one_letter_code
_entity_poly.pdbx_strand_id
1 'polypeptide(L)'
;MKSLKDIIYKNMTNTGPKGVFVYNDFLDLGQYDNIRQVFSRLEKENKIKKIASGIYCLNTYSELLKNNESISVDNFLSAVKRKFNCIITPNDAMLLNSMNLSTQVPGKYIFYTNIPTKVFNIGKTKIILKYHRDRDVENMSDKSAAVIRAIKAIGTTKISEKQKNILRSFLTSKEQDNLINESKQSSNKVRKEINQIFNKEESNV
;
A
#
# COMPACT_ATOMS: atom_id res chain seq x y z
N MET A 1 -8.31 -32.55 -21.38
CA MET A 1 -7.46 -31.68 -20.55
C MET A 1 -8.00 -30.25 -20.62
N LYS A 2 -8.09 -29.54 -19.49
CA LYS A 2 -8.47 -28.12 -19.50
C LYS A 2 -7.33 -27.30 -20.08
N SER A 3 -7.64 -26.33 -20.96
CA SER A 3 -6.62 -25.45 -21.53
C SER A 3 -6.05 -24.52 -20.46
N LEU A 4 -4.82 -24.00 -20.65
CA LEU A 4 -4.21 -23.00 -19.76
C LEU A 4 -5.13 -21.79 -19.58
N LYS A 5 -5.84 -21.38 -20.65
CA LYS A 5 -6.84 -20.29 -20.61
C LYS A 5 -7.97 -20.59 -19.63
N ASP A 6 -8.52 -21.81 -19.66
CA ASP A 6 -9.62 -22.19 -18.79
C ASP A 6 -9.21 -22.24 -17.32
N ILE A 7 -7.97 -22.69 -17.05
CA ILE A 7 -7.43 -22.74 -15.69
C ILE A 7 -7.25 -21.33 -15.15
N ILE A 8 -6.61 -20.44 -15.90
CA ILE A 8 -6.39 -19.03 -15.50
C ILE A 8 -7.72 -18.33 -15.28
N TYR A 9 -8.67 -18.45 -16.22
CA TYR A 9 -9.98 -17.80 -16.08
C TYR A 9 -10.76 -18.31 -14.86
N LYS A 10 -10.71 -19.62 -14.61
CA LYS A 10 -11.31 -20.21 -13.41
C LYS A 10 -10.69 -19.65 -12.12
N ASN A 11 -9.37 -19.50 -12.06
CA ASN A 11 -8.70 -18.94 -10.89
C ASN A 11 -9.11 -17.48 -10.67
N MET A 12 -9.22 -16.70 -11.75
CA MET A 12 -9.70 -15.32 -11.67
C MET A 12 -11.16 -15.26 -11.14
N THR A 13 -12.06 -16.10 -11.65
CA THR A 13 -13.46 -16.12 -11.21
C THR A 13 -13.61 -16.56 -9.77
N ASN A 14 -12.78 -17.49 -9.29
CA ASN A 14 -12.78 -17.91 -7.88
C ASN A 14 -12.35 -16.79 -6.92
N THR A 15 -11.52 -15.83 -7.36
CA THR A 15 -11.13 -14.65 -6.57
C THR A 15 -12.30 -13.66 -6.44
N GLY A 16 -13.28 -13.75 -7.33
CA GLY A 16 -14.47 -12.90 -7.32
C GLY A 16 -14.34 -11.61 -8.11
N PRO A 17 -15.42 -10.83 -8.23
CA PRO A 17 -15.53 -9.69 -9.14
C PRO A 17 -14.58 -8.52 -8.81
N LYS A 18 -14.15 -8.40 -7.57
CA LYS A 18 -13.22 -7.34 -7.12
C LYS A 18 -11.76 -7.68 -7.33
N GLY A 19 -11.45 -8.86 -7.89
CA GLY A 19 -10.10 -9.31 -8.17
C GLY A 19 -9.40 -8.43 -9.21
N VAL A 20 -8.14 -8.06 -8.93
CA VAL A 20 -7.25 -7.36 -9.86
C VAL A 20 -6.04 -8.24 -10.10
N PHE A 21 -5.75 -8.51 -11.37
CA PHE A 21 -4.81 -9.53 -11.81
C PHE A 21 -3.66 -8.95 -12.62
N VAL A 22 -2.50 -9.55 -12.46
CA VAL A 22 -1.29 -9.29 -13.26
C VAL A 22 -0.74 -10.61 -13.79
N TYR A 23 0.12 -10.58 -14.79
CA TYR A 23 0.72 -11.81 -15.35
C TYR A 23 1.49 -12.60 -14.29
N ASN A 24 2.12 -11.90 -13.34
CA ASN A 24 2.92 -12.49 -12.27
C ASN A 24 2.10 -13.41 -11.34
N ASP A 25 0.78 -13.23 -11.28
CA ASP A 25 -0.10 -14.04 -10.43
C ASP A 25 -0.26 -15.49 -10.93
N PHE A 26 0.22 -15.80 -12.13
CA PHE A 26 0.02 -17.07 -12.82
C PHE A 26 1.30 -17.70 -13.37
N LEU A 27 2.47 -17.21 -12.94
CA LEU A 27 3.77 -17.72 -13.42
C LEU A 27 4.04 -19.17 -13.00
N ASP A 28 3.35 -19.68 -12.01
CA ASP A 28 3.33 -21.09 -11.60
C ASP A 28 2.62 -22.01 -12.61
N LEU A 29 1.76 -21.44 -13.47
CA LEU A 29 0.98 -22.18 -14.47
C LEU A 29 1.65 -22.25 -15.85
N GLY A 30 2.68 -21.43 -16.10
CA GLY A 30 3.35 -21.41 -17.40
C GLY A 30 4.29 -20.24 -17.61
N GLN A 31 4.91 -20.22 -18.79
CA GLN A 31 5.84 -19.16 -19.16
C GLN A 31 5.12 -17.81 -19.38
N TYR A 32 5.80 -16.71 -19.09
CA TYR A 32 5.28 -15.34 -19.17
C TYR A 32 4.57 -15.02 -20.49
N ASP A 33 5.15 -15.39 -21.62
CA ASP A 33 4.58 -15.10 -22.94
C ASP A 33 3.28 -15.87 -23.21
N ASN A 34 3.19 -17.11 -22.73
CA ASN A 34 1.97 -17.91 -22.83
C ASN A 34 0.84 -17.29 -21.98
N ILE A 35 1.16 -16.86 -20.76
CA ILE A 35 0.21 -16.18 -19.88
C ILE A 35 -0.26 -14.87 -20.51
N ARG A 36 0.66 -14.07 -21.05
CA ARG A 36 0.34 -12.83 -21.76
C ARG A 36 -0.60 -13.06 -22.94
N GLN A 37 -0.37 -14.13 -23.73
CA GLN A 37 -1.28 -14.49 -24.82
C GLN A 37 -2.67 -14.90 -24.31
N VAL A 38 -2.74 -15.62 -23.19
CA VAL A 38 -4.00 -15.99 -22.55
C VAL A 38 -4.78 -14.75 -22.13
N PHE A 39 -4.13 -13.80 -21.47
CA PHE A 39 -4.77 -12.53 -21.09
C PHE A 39 -5.27 -11.76 -22.31
N SER A 40 -4.50 -11.68 -23.38
CA SER A 40 -4.92 -11.05 -24.62
C SER A 40 -6.16 -11.72 -25.24
N ARG A 41 -6.25 -13.06 -25.17
CA ARG A 41 -7.43 -13.81 -25.64
C ARG A 41 -8.65 -13.54 -24.75
N LEU A 42 -8.47 -13.59 -23.43
CA LEU A 42 -9.55 -13.30 -22.48
C LEU A 42 -10.07 -11.86 -22.59
N GLU A 43 -9.19 -10.89 -22.88
CA GLU A 43 -9.57 -9.49 -23.14
C GLU A 43 -10.39 -9.37 -24.44
N LYS A 44 -9.95 -10.03 -25.54
CA LYS A 44 -10.68 -10.08 -26.81
C LYS A 44 -12.06 -10.76 -26.66
N GLU A 45 -12.17 -11.76 -25.80
CA GLU A 45 -13.42 -12.44 -25.46
C GLU A 45 -14.28 -11.64 -24.47
N ASN A 46 -13.90 -10.40 -24.11
CA ASN A 46 -14.58 -9.55 -23.13
C ASN A 46 -14.76 -10.20 -21.74
N LYS A 47 -13.96 -11.21 -21.40
CA LYS A 47 -13.98 -11.88 -20.09
C LYS A 47 -13.23 -11.10 -19.02
N ILE A 48 -12.19 -10.39 -19.42
CA ILE A 48 -11.42 -9.50 -18.56
C ILE A 48 -11.30 -8.12 -19.22
N LYS A 49 -11.08 -7.10 -18.40
CA LYS A 49 -10.89 -5.72 -18.81
C LYS A 49 -9.53 -5.22 -18.34
N LYS A 50 -8.80 -4.57 -19.22
CA LYS A 50 -7.55 -3.87 -18.91
C LYS A 50 -7.87 -2.55 -18.19
N ILE A 51 -7.31 -2.36 -17.01
CA ILE A 51 -7.47 -1.13 -16.20
C ILE A 51 -6.22 -0.26 -16.20
N ALA A 52 -5.07 -0.87 -16.40
CA ALA A 52 -3.80 -0.19 -16.66
C ALA A 52 -2.89 -1.14 -17.44
N SER A 53 -1.76 -0.65 -17.95
CA SER A 53 -0.82 -1.51 -18.69
C SER A 53 -0.43 -2.73 -17.88
N GLY A 54 -0.80 -3.95 -18.36
CA GLY A 54 -0.54 -5.25 -17.72
C GLY A 54 -1.23 -5.44 -16.36
N ILE A 55 -2.32 -4.73 -16.11
CA ILE A 55 -3.18 -4.89 -14.92
C ILE A 55 -4.62 -5.02 -15.42
N TYR A 56 -5.30 -6.06 -14.98
CA TYR A 56 -6.61 -6.47 -15.49
C TYR A 56 -7.57 -6.78 -14.35
N CYS A 57 -8.86 -6.75 -14.64
CA CYS A 57 -9.93 -7.24 -13.76
C CYS A 57 -10.92 -8.09 -14.55
N LEU A 58 -11.77 -8.83 -13.86
CA LEU A 58 -12.91 -9.46 -14.50
C LEU A 58 -13.84 -8.40 -15.11
N ASN A 59 -14.37 -8.68 -16.28
CA ASN A 59 -15.39 -7.84 -16.90
C ASN A 59 -16.76 -8.26 -16.35
N THR A 60 -17.08 -7.82 -15.13
CA THR A 60 -18.34 -8.11 -14.47
C THR A 60 -19.27 -6.91 -14.60
N TYR A 61 -20.44 -7.13 -15.20
CA TYR A 61 -21.53 -6.18 -15.22
C TYR A 61 -22.49 -6.49 -14.07
N SER A 62 -22.73 -5.55 -13.18
CA SER A 62 -23.76 -5.68 -12.17
C SER A 62 -25.10 -5.19 -12.71
N GLU A 63 -26.05 -6.09 -12.93
CA GLU A 63 -27.40 -5.75 -13.37
C GLU A 63 -28.14 -4.86 -12.34
N LEU A 64 -27.85 -5.06 -11.04
CA LEU A 64 -28.43 -4.28 -9.93
C LEU A 64 -27.97 -2.80 -9.96
N LEU A 65 -26.72 -2.55 -10.29
CA LEU A 65 -26.14 -1.18 -10.30
C LEU A 65 -26.17 -0.54 -11.70
N LYS A 66 -26.56 -1.27 -12.73
CA LYS A 66 -26.45 -0.86 -14.16
C LYS A 66 -25.07 -0.30 -14.52
N ASN A 67 -24.02 -0.76 -13.79
CA ASN A 67 -22.64 -0.31 -13.93
C ASN A 67 -21.67 -1.47 -13.68
N ASN A 68 -20.47 -1.36 -14.23
CA ASN A 68 -19.37 -2.24 -13.84
C ASN A 68 -18.97 -1.96 -12.37
N GLU A 69 -18.80 -3.01 -11.58
CA GLU A 69 -18.31 -2.84 -10.21
C GLU A 69 -16.99 -2.07 -10.19
N SER A 70 -16.91 -1.05 -9.33
CA SER A 70 -15.70 -0.25 -9.19
C SER A 70 -14.64 -1.01 -8.42
N ILE A 71 -13.43 -1.03 -8.97
CA ILE A 71 -12.27 -1.61 -8.30
C ILE A 71 -11.83 -0.68 -7.17
N SER A 72 -11.59 -1.23 -5.99
CA SER A 72 -11.04 -0.45 -4.88
C SER A 72 -9.59 -0.03 -5.15
N VAL A 73 -9.20 1.12 -4.62
CA VAL A 73 -7.82 1.62 -4.70
C VAL A 73 -6.85 0.59 -4.10
N ASP A 74 -7.22 -0.05 -2.99
CA ASP A 74 -6.38 -1.04 -2.31
C ASP A 74 -6.12 -2.29 -3.15
N ASN A 75 -7.16 -2.82 -3.82
CA ASN A 75 -7.01 -3.96 -4.72
C ASN A 75 -6.11 -3.62 -5.91
N PHE A 76 -6.25 -2.41 -6.45
CA PHE A 76 -5.38 -1.93 -7.52
C PHE A 76 -3.93 -1.79 -7.06
N LEU A 77 -3.68 -1.15 -5.90
CA LEU A 77 -2.34 -0.99 -5.35
C LEU A 77 -1.68 -2.33 -5.03
N SER A 78 -2.45 -3.30 -4.54
CA SER A 78 -1.98 -4.67 -4.32
C SER A 78 -1.50 -5.33 -5.63
N ALA A 79 -2.23 -5.15 -6.72
CA ALA A 79 -1.81 -5.63 -8.04
C ALA A 79 -0.56 -4.89 -8.55
N VAL A 80 -0.46 -3.57 -8.33
CA VAL A 80 0.74 -2.80 -8.68
C VAL A 80 1.96 -3.29 -7.91
N LYS A 81 1.82 -3.57 -6.60
CA LYS A 81 2.90 -4.17 -5.78
C LYS A 81 3.40 -5.48 -6.39
N ARG A 82 2.50 -6.41 -6.75
CA ARG A 82 2.85 -7.69 -7.35
C ARG A 82 3.50 -7.52 -8.74
N LYS A 83 2.96 -6.59 -9.56
CA LYS A 83 3.48 -6.37 -10.91
C LYS A 83 4.90 -5.83 -10.94
N PHE A 84 5.20 -4.87 -10.07
CA PHE A 84 6.49 -4.16 -10.08
C PHE A 84 7.43 -4.64 -8.98
N ASN A 85 7.01 -5.60 -8.16
CA ASN A 85 7.73 -6.05 -6.97
C ASN A 85 8.21 -4.84 -6.14
N CYS A 86 7.29 -3.94 -5.81
CA CYS A 86 7.61 -2.67 -5.18
C CYS A 86 6.89 -2.47 -3.84
N ILE A 87 7.44 -1.59 -3.03
CA ILE A 87 6.84 -1.12 -1.79
C ILE A 87 5.95 0.08 -2.12
N ILE A 88 4.73 0.09 -1.58
CA ILE A 88 3.82 1.23 -1.66
C ILE A 88 3.31 1.51 -0.24
N THR A 89 3.50 2.74 0.22
CA THR A 89 3.04 3.21 1.52
C THR A 89 2.22 4.49 1.37
N PRO A 90 1.28 4.79 2.28
CA PRO A 90 0.59 6.07 2.29
C PRO A 90 1.59 7.24 2.33
N ASN A 91 1.26 8.38 1.72
CA ASN A 91 2.02 9.61 1.96
C ASN A 91 1.77 10.13 3.39
N ASP A 92 2.51 11.15 3.80
CA ASP A 92 2.47 11.63 5.18
C ASP A 92 1.09 12.14 5.58
N ALA A 93 0.36 12.82 4.69
CA ALA A 93 -1.00 13.30 4.97
C ALA A 93 -2.00 12.14 5.19
N MET A 94 -1.92 11.11 4.35
CA MET A 94 -2.76 9.91 4.51
C MET A 94 -2.37 9.12 5.77
N LEU A 95 -1.09 9.05 6.08
CA LEU A 95 -0.57 8.37 7.25
C LEU A 95 -1.06 9.06 8.53
N LEU A 96 -0.91 10.37 8.65
CA LEU A 96 -1.40 11.15 9.80
C LEU A 96 -2.91 11.02 9.98
N ASN A 97 -3.68 11.03 8.89
CA ASN A 97 -5.12 10.84 8.95
C ASN A 97 -5.48 9.42 9.43
N SER A 98 -4.82 8.38 8.90
CA SER A 98 -5.07 6.98 9.32
C SER A 98 -4.73 6.70 10.79
N MET A 99 -3.80 7.47 11.36
CA MET A 99 -3.42 7.40 12.77
C MET A 99 -4.26 8.33 13.67
N ASN A 100 -5.28 9.03 13.14
CA ASN A 100 -6.03 10.07 13.87
C ASN A 100 -5.15 11.22 14.41
N LEU A 101 -3.99 11.45 13.80
CA LEU A 101 -3.08 12.56 14.10
C LEU A 101 -3.42 13.83 13.32
N SER A 102 -4.27 13.72 12.30
CA SER A 102 -4.80 14.82 11.50
C SER A 102 -6.26 14.55 11.15
N THR A 103 -7.08 15.58 11.17
CA THR A 103 -8.48 15.54 10.71
C THR A 103 -8.61 15.85 9.21
N GLN A 104 -7.53 16.23 8.54
CA GLN A 104 -7.55 16.56 7.12
C GLN A 104 -7.68 15.28 6.30
N VAL A 105 -8.75 15.17 5.51
CA VAL A 105 -8.94 14.08 4.55
C VAL A 105 -8.18 14.45 3.27
N PRO A 106 -7.17 13.65 2.85
CA PRO A 106 -6.44 13.94 1.64
C PRO A 106 -7.34 13.84 0.40
N GLY A 107 -7.45 14.92 -0.36
CA GLY A 107 -8.26 14.98 -1.60
C GLY A 107 -7.60 14.29 -2.81
N LYS A 108 -6.41 13.68 -2.63
CA LYS A 108 -5.66 13.02 -3.71
C LYS A 108 -5.07 11.71 -3.21
N TYR A 109 -5.13 10.66 -4.03
CA TYR A 109 -4.49 9.37 -3.76
C TYR A 109 -3.00 9.44 -4.15
N ILE A 110 -2.16 9.89 -3.21
CA ILE A 110 -0.71 9.96 -3.38
C ILE A 110 -0.07 8.96 -2.43
N PHE A 111 0.72 8.05 -2.98
CA PHE A 111 1.46 7.05 -2.22
C PHE A 111 2.95 7.19 -2.48
N TYR A 112 3.77 6.79 -1.52
CA TYR A 112 5.21 6.69 -1.68
C TYR A 112 5.61 5.30 -2.17
N THR A 113 6.67 5.23 -2.96
CA THR A 113 7.18 3.98 -3.53
C THR A 113 8.69 4.04 -3.72
N ASN A 114 9.32 2.87 -3.78
CA ASN A 114 10.75 2.70 -4.08
C ASN A 114 11.06 2.58 -5.58
N ILE A 115 10.05 2.67 -6.44
CA ILE A 115 10.23 2.68 -7.91
C ILE A 115 10.02 4.09 -8.49
N PRO A 116 10.43 4.36 -9.74
CA PRO A 116 10.19 5.65 -10.38
C PRO A 116 8.73 6.07 -10.34
N THR A 117 8.50 7.37 -10.17
CA THR A 117 7.15 7.96 -10.10
C THR A 117 6.26 7.48 -11.24
N LYS A 118 5.06 7.03 -10.90
CA LYS A 118 4.03 6.56 -11.84
C LYS A 118 2.69 7.20 -11.53
N VAL A 119 1.92 7.44 -12.58
CA VAL A 119 0.55 7.95 -12.48
C VAL A 119 -0.40 6.94 -13.12
N PHE A 120 -1.47 6.62 -12.43
CA PHE A 120 -2.54 5.75 -12.91
C PHE A 120 -3.88 6.47 -12.84
N ASN A 121 -4.73 6.22 -13.83
CA ASN A 121 -6.11 6.68 -13.83
C ASN A 121 -7.02 5.45 -13.85
N ILE A 122 -7.85 5.30 -12.82
CA ILE A 122 -8.81 4.20 -12.69
C ILE A 122 -10.21 4.83 -12.70
N GLY A 123 -10.89 4.77 -13.82
CA GLY A 123 -12.12 5.54 -14.00
C GLY A 123 -11.86 7.03 -13.74
N LYS A 124 -12.54 7.61 -12.75
CA LYS A 124 -12.38 9.03 -12.36
C LYS A 124 -11.28 9.25 -11.31
N THR A 125 -10.70 8.18 -10.76
CA THR A 125 -9.71 8.26 -9.68
C THR A 125 -8.30 8.33 -10.23
N LYS A 126 -7.57 9.39 -9.88
CA LYS A 126 -6.14 9.53 -10.18
C LYS A 126 -5.31 9.08 -9.00
N ILE A 127 -4.41 8.12 -9.23
CA ILE A 127 -3.47 7.59 -8.24
C ILE A 127 -2.06 7.96 -8.65
N ILE A 128 -1.30 8.55 -7.75
CA ILE A 128 0.09 8.95 -7.97
C ILE A 128 0.98 8.12 -7.03
N LEU A 129 1.87 7.32 -7.60
CA LEU A 129 2.97 6.70 -6.89
C LEU A 129 4.18 7.62 -7.02
N LYS A 130 4.58 8.29 -5.94
CA LYS A 130 5.71 9.20 -5.94
C LYS A 130 6.94 8.46 -5.41
N TYR A 131 8.03 8.46 -6.17
CA TYR A 131 9.31 7.97 -5.66
C TYR A 131 9.69 8.72 -4.38
N HIS A 132 9.97 7.96 -3.34
CA HIS A 132 10.40 8.51 -2.06
C HIS A 132 11.36 7.54 -1.38
N ARG A 133 12.53 8.06 -1.01
CA ARG A 133 13.50 7.36 -0.19
C ARG A 133 13.60 8.09 1.14
N ASP A 134 13.36 7.37 2.22
CA ASP A 134 13.54 7.89 3.58
C ASP A 134 14.57 7.02 4.31
N ARG A 135 15.77 7.57 4.48
CA ARG A 135 16.89 6.87 5.14
C ARG A 135 16.63 6.57 6.60
N ASP A 136 15.79 7.36 7.27
CA ASP A 136 15.45 7.17 8.68
C ASP A 136 14.61 5.91 8.94
N VAL A 137 14.01 5.33 7.89
CA VAL A 137 13.12 4.16 8.00
C VAL A 137 13.56 2.98 7.13
N GLU A 138 14.75 3.07 6.52
CA GLU A 138 15.27 2.00 5.68
C GLU A 138 15.56 0.75 6.54
N ASN A 139 15.07 -0.41 6.10
CA ASN A 139 15.19 -1.71 6.79
C ASN A 139 14.49 -1.81 8.16
N MET A 140 13.46 -1.02 8.40
CA MET A 140 12.64 -1.09 9.60
C MET A 140 11.34 -1.86 9.36
N SER A 141 10.72 -2.29 10.45
CA SER A 141 9.36 -2.83 10.40
C SER A 141 8.36 -1.76 9.93
N ASP A 142 7.28 -2.19 9.28
CA ASP A 142 6.26 -1.27 8.73
C ASP A 142 5.69 -0.33 9.81
N LYS A 143 5.49 -0.83 11.03
CA LYS A 143 4.95 -0.03 12.14
C LYS A 143 5.95 0.98 12.67
N SER A 144 7.21 0.61 12.84
CA SER A 144 8.27 1.55 13.23
C SER A 144 8.47 2.63 12.18
N ALA A 145 8.52 2.25 10.91
CA ALA A 145 8.61 3.19 9.80
C ALA A 145 7.42 4.17 9.76
N ALA A 146 6.21 3.68 10.02
CA ALA A 146 5.02 4.52 10.07
C ALA A 146 5.08 5.56 11.20
N VAL A 147 5.49 5.16 12.41
CA VAL A 147 5.63 6.07 13.56
C VAL A 147 6.71 7.11 13.31
N ILE A 148 7.89 6.71 12.81
CA ILE A 148 8.97 7.65 12.50
C ILE A 148 8.54 8.67 11.45
N ARG A 149 7.87 8.23 10.40
CA ARG A 149 7.34 9.12 9.37
C ARG A 149 6.26 10.06 9.92
N ALA A 150 5.39 9.59 10.81
CA ALA A 150 4.41 10.44 11.47
C ALA A 150 5.09 11.52 12.34
N ILE A 151 6.10 11.17 13.13
CA ILE A 151 6.91 12.11 13.91
C ILE A 151 7.55 13.18 13.01
N LYS A 152 8.15 12.76 11.90
CA LYS A 152 8.76 13.70 10.94
C LYS A 152 7.74 14.63 10.29
N ALA A 153 6.57 14.11 9.94
CA ALA A 153 5.51 14.88 9.30
C ALA A 153 4.85 15.90 10.23
N ILE A 154 4.72 15.59 11.53
CA ILE A 154 4.26 16.55 12.56
C ILE A 154 5.34 17.61 12.82
N GLY A 155 6.60 17.20 12.80
CA GLY A 155 7.76 18.01 13.17
C GLY A 155 8.23 17.74 14.60
N THR A 156 9.49 17.39 14.77
CA THR A 156 10.11 16.89 16.00
C THR A 156 10.06 17.82 17.23
N THR A 157 9.64 19.06 17.07
CA THR A 157 9.54 20.04 18.18
C THR A 157 8.11 20.46 18.48
N LYS A 158 7.11 19.85 17.84
CA LYS A 158 5.72 20.30 17.86
C LYS A 158 4.73 19.21 18.27
N ILE A 159 5.20 18.06 18.78
CA ILE A 159 4.33 16.94 19.11
C ILE A 159 3.66 17.21 20.46
N SER A 160 2.35 17.40 20.45
CA SER A 160 1.55 17.59 21.67
C SER A 160 1.42 16.29 22.47
N GLU A 161 1.11 16.39 23.78
CA GLU A 161 0.89 15.21 24.62
C GLU A 161 -0.25 14.32 24.10
N LYS A 162 -1.29 14.91 23.53
CA LYS A 162 -2.35 14.15 22.87
C LYS A 162 -1.81 13.30 21.71
N GLN A 163 -0.96 13.87 20.87
CA GLN A 163 -0.35 13.14 19.74
C GLN A 163 0.63 12.07 20.22
N LYS A 164 1.41 12.34 21.27
CA LYS A 164 2.30 11.32 21.88
C LYS A 164 1.50 10.12 22.37
N ASN A 165 0.36 10.36 23.04
CA ASN A 165 -0.52 9.28 23.51
C ASN A 165 -1.11 8.46 22.35
N ILE A 166 -1.48 9.09 21.23
CA ILE A 166 -1.93 8.40 20.03
C ILE A 166 -0.79 7.54 19.47
N LEU A 167 0.42 8.07 19.35
CA LEU A 167 1.58 7.31 18.86
C LEU A 167 1.91 6.12 19.78
N ARG A 168 1.85 6.29 21.12
CA ARG A 168 2.04 5.21 22.09
C ARG A 168 0.99 4.12 21.93
N SER A 169 -0.28 4.48 21.78
CA SER A 169 -1.39 3.53 21.64
C SER A 169 -1.41 2.81 20.28
N PHE A 170 -0.71 3.33 19.27
CA PHE A 170 -0.59 2.71 17.96
C PHE A 170 0.28 1.44 17.98
N LEU A 171 1.16 1.31 18.98
CA LEU A 171 2.10 0.22 19.14
C LEU A 171 1.81 -0.59 20.40
N THR A 172 1.92 -1.91 20.32
CA THR A 172 2.02 -2.78 21.50
C THR A 172 3.36 -2.56 22.21
N SER A 173 3.49 -2.98 23.48
CA SER A 173 4.74 -2.84 24.24
C SER A 173 5.95 -3.45 23.50
N LYS A 174 5.80 -4.64 22.91
CA LYS A 174 6.85 -5.28 22.12
C LYS A 174 7.24 -4.48 20.88
N GLU A 175 6.28 -3.85 20.23
CA GLU A 175 6.53 -3.01 19.05
C GLU A 175 7.19 -1.67 19.42
N GLN A 176 6.93 -1.14 20.63
CA GLN A 176 7.63 0.02 21.17
C GLN A 176 9.10 -0.29 21.41
N ASP A 177 9.42 -1.45 22.00
CA ASP A 177 10.80 -1.91 22.21
C ASP A 177 11.51 -2.09 20.85
N ASN A 178 10.83 -2.66 19.85
CA ASN A 178 11.36 -2.80 18.50
C ASN A 178 11.64 -1.43 17.88
N LEU A 179 10.70 -0.47 17.98
CA LEU A 179 10.88 0.88 17.48
C LEU A 179 12.11 1.56 18.08
N ILE A 180 12.30 1.47 19.40
CA ILE A 180 13.48 2.04 20.09
C ILE A 180 14.77 1.44 19.51
N ASN A 181 14.81 0.11 19.33
CA ASN A 181 15.97 -0.57 18.79
C ASN A 181 16.25 -0.22 17.34
N GLU A 182 15.24 -0.23 16.48
CA GLU A 182 15.34 0.08 15.06
C GLU A 182 15.71 1.55 14.84
N SER A 183 15.21 2.46 15.70
CA SER A 183 15.48 3.91 15.61
C SER A 183 16.94 4.32 15.81
N LYS A 184 17.79 3.41 16.29
CA LYS A 184 19.24 3.66 16.44
C LYS A 184 19.91 4.05 15.11
N GLN A 185 19.32 3.64 13.99
CA GLN A 185 19.78 3.98 12.63
C GLN A 185 19.23 5.32 12.12
N SER A 186 18.24 5.90 12.80
CA SER A 186 17.62 7.17 12.42
C SER A 186 18.49 8.37 12.82
N SER A 187 18.14 9.55 12.27
CA SER A 187 18.79 10.80 12.63
C SER A 187 18.66 11.13 14.13
N ASN A 188 19.62 11.86 14.68
CA ASN A 188 19.65 12.23 16.11
C ASN A 188 18.35 12.93 16.57
N LYS A 189 17.74 13.75 15.70
CA LYS A 189 16.49 14.45 16.02
C LYS A 189 15.34 13.47 16.22
N VAL A 190 15.17 12.55 15.29
CA VAL A 190 14.13 11.51 15.34
C VAL A 190 14.34 10.62 16.57
N ARG A 191 15.56 10.17 16.81
CA ARG A 191 15.90 9.31 17.95
C ARG A 191 15.63 9.98 19.31
N LYS A 192 15.96 11.25 19.47
CA LYS A 192 15.65 12.00 20.70
C LYS A 192 14.13 12.06 20.93
N GLU A 193 13.35 12.35 19.89
CA GLU A 193 11.90 12.42 20.01
C GLU A 193 11.28 11.06 20.33
N ILE A 194 11.76 9.97 19.71
CA ILE A 194 11.30 8.61 20.05
C ILE A 194 11.56 8.31 21.52
N ASN A 195 12.75 8.62 22.02
CA ASN A 195 13.07 8.40 23.44
C ASN A 195 12.17 9.22 24.37
N GLN A 196 11.84 10.47 24.04
CA GLN A 196 10.90 11.31 24.81
C GLN A 196 9.46 10.78 24.76
N ILE A 197 9.06 10.14 23.68
CA ILE A 197 7.71 9.62 23.54
C ILE A 197 7.57 8.23 24.19
N PHE A 198 8.52 7.33 23.99
CA PHE A 198 8.38 5.90 24.29
C PHE A 198 9.21 5.40 25.47
N ASN A 199 10.28 6.09 25.87
CA ASN A 199 10.93 5.74 27.13
C ASN A 199 9.97 6.07 28.27
N LYS A 200 9.62 5.08 29.07
CA LYS A 200 8.99 5.32 30.36
C LYS A 200 9.96 6.20 31.15
N GLU A 201 9.52 7.42 31.49
CA GLU A 201 10.21 8.15 32.56
C GLU A 201 10.35 7.15 33.72
N GLU A 202 11.59 6.89 34.12
CA GLU A 202 11.81 6.38 35.47
C GLU A 202 11.13 7.41 36.36
N SER A 203 9.98 7.04 36.89
CA SER A 203 9.28 7.79 37.90
C SER A 203 10.28 7.90 39.06
N ASN A 204 10.93 9.04 39.17
CA ASN A 204 11.71 9.38 40.34
C ASN A 204 10.76 9.31 41.53
N VAL A 205 10.87 8.26 42.32
CA VAL A 205 10.42 8.16 43.70
C VAL A 205 11.34 9.00 44.56
#